data_9806a3a13784722b2c91f8a419e93de8
#
_entry.id   9806a3a13784722b2c91f8a419e93de8
#
_cell.length_a   1.000
_cell.length_b   1.000
_cell.length_c   1.000
_cell.angle_alpha   90.00
_cell.angle_beta   90.00
_cell.angle_gamma   90.00
#
_symmetry.space_group_name_H-M   'P 1'
#
loop_
_entity.id
_entity.type
_entity.pdbx_description
1 polymer ?
#
loop_
_entity_poly.entity_id
_entity_poly.type
_entity_poly.pdbx_seq_one_letter_code
_entity_poly.pdbx_strand_id
1 'polypeptide(L)'
;MAVSVLSGCSGSGSGPRAGSAPRSAGEAPESGLDDPAKKEIAMQLVSSAENSSLNWKAQYEYIEDIDDGRGYTAGVIGFCSGTGDILDLVELYSQRKPGNVLAKYLPALRKVNGTDSHSGLDPNFQRDWATAASDSAFKQAQNDERDRVYFNPAVGQGKADGIGALGQFAYYDAIVMHGNGDGDGTSFGSIRKRALAKAKPPSQGGNEVTYLNAFLDARVWAMQQEEAHSDTSRVDTAQRVFLKKGNLNLDPPLDWKVYSDSYHIG
;
A
#
# COMPACT_ATOMS: atom_id res chain seq x y z
N MET A 1 65.72 -18.24 15.34
CA MET A 1 66.59 -17.03 15.61
C MET A 1 65.87 -15.83 15.02
N ALA A 2 65.66 -14.89 15.89
CA ALA A 2 65.51 -13.45 15.72
C ALA A 2 64.23 -12.95 15.12
N VAL A 3 63.31 -12.43 15.88
CA VAL A 3 63.27 -11.15 16.65
C VAL A 3 62.99 -9.95 15.77
N SER A 4 61.87 -9.34 16.00
CA SER A 4 61.64 -7.98 16.54
C SER A 4 61.11 -7.01 15.49
N VAL A 5 60.36 -5.97 15.76
CA VAL A 5 59.82 -5.28 16.94
C VAL A 5 58.71 -4.32 16.46
N LEU A 6 57.76 -4.09 17.33
CA LEU A 6 56.83 -2.99 17.50
C LEU A 6 57.27 -1.60 17.00
N SER A 7 56.31 -0.83 16.51
CA SER A 7 56.04 0.50 17.06
C SER A 7 54.69 1.05 16.58
N GLY A 8 53.89 1.47 17.53
CA GLY A 8 52.62 2.14 17.35
C GLY A 8 52.78 3.64 17.11
N CYS A 9 51.67 4.24 16.66
CA CYS A 9 51.35 5.63 16.95
C CYS A 9 49.84 5.84 16.88
N SER A 10 49.33 6.35 17.98
CA SER A 10 47.95 6.82 18.14
C SER A 10 47.70 8.05 17.26
N GLY A 11 46.57 8.06 16.56
CA GLY A 11 46.08 9.24 15.86
C GLY A 11 44.57 9.32 15.99
N SER A 12 44.08 10.16 16.92
CA SER A 12 42.70 10.55 17.04
C SER A 12 42.29 11.39 15.83
N GLY A 13 41.46 10.86 14.96
CA GLY A 13 40.88 11.59 13.85
C GLY A 13 39.36 11.43 13.86
N SER A 14 38.67 12.52 14.21
CA SER A 14 37.22 12.63 14.06
C SER A 14 36.88 12.61 12.57
N GLY A 15 36.45 11.46 12.05
CA GLY A 15 35.94 11.33 10.68
C GLY A 15 34.46 11.66 10.58
N PRO A 16 33.98 12.17 9.45
CA PRO A 16 32.60 12.51 9.23
C PRO A 16 31.72 11.25 9.23
N ARG A 17 30.49 11.36 9.74
CA ARG A 17 29.49 10.31 9.73
C ARG A 17 29.33 9.77 8.31
N ALA A 18 29.59 8.50 8.15
CA ALA A 18 29.38 7.77 6.91
C ALA A 18 27.89 7.81 6.52
N GLY A 19 27.60 8.36 5.37
CA GLY A 19 26.36 8.10 4.66
C GLY A 19 26.25 6.60 4.43
N SER A 20 25.03 6.06 4.55
CA SER A 20 24.75 4.65 4.35
C SER A 20 25.31 4.18 3.00
N ALA A 21 26.19 3.19 3.04
CA ALA A 21 26.76 2.60 1.82
C ALA A 21 25.62 1.98 0.99
N PRO A 22 25.71 2.01 -0.35
CA PRO A 22 24.76 1.28 -1.20
C PRO A 22 24.86 -0.22 -0.87
N ARG A 23 23.70 -0.86 -0.64
CA ARG A 23 23.64 -2.30 -0.36
C ARG A 23 24.29 -3.10 -1.48
N SER A 24 25.12 -4.07 -1.12
CA SER A 24 25.70 -5.01 -2.06
C SER A 24 24.62 -5.95 -2.62
N ALA A 25 24.73 -6.30 -3.91
CA ALA A 25 23.87 -7.28 -4.54
C ALA A 25 23.98 -8.62 -3.78
N GLY A 26 22.90 -9.06 -3.12
CA GLY A 26 22.82 -10.36 -2.45
C GLY A 26 22.42 -10.34 -0.97
N GLU A 27 22.34 -9.18 -0.31
CA GLU A 27 21.83 -9.11 1.07
C GLU A 27 20.30 -9.07 1.05
N ALA A 28 19.66 -10.03 1.75
CA ALA A 28 18.21 -10.01 1.92
C ALA A 28 17.81 -8.68 2.55
N PRO A 29 16.71 -8.03 2.09
CA PRO A 29 16.27 -6.80 2.69
C PRO A 29 16.00 -7.01 4.18
N GLU A 30 16.54 -6.14 5.03
CA GLU A 30 16.12 -6.03 6.43
C GLU A 30 14.60 -5.89 6.44
N SER A 31 13.93 -6.28 7.50
CA SER A 31 12.47 -6.40 7.65
C SER A 31 11.63 -5.73 6.54
N GLY A 32 10.92 -6.52 5.73
CA GLY A 32 10.05 -5.99 4.66
C GLY A 32 8.84 -5.25 5.21
N LEU A 33 7.94 -4.86 4.30
CA LEU A 33 6.69 -4.16 4.66
C LEU A 33 5.74 -5.03 5.51
N ASP A 34 5.96 -6.34 5.57
CA ASP A 34 5.24 -7.29 6.44
C ASP A 34 5.67 -7.24 7.92
N ASP A 35 6.72 -6.50 8.28
CA ASP A 35 6.97 -6.11 9.66
C ASP A 35 5.78 -5.31 10.20
N PRO A 36 5.24 -5.64 11.40
CA PRO A 36 4.02 -4.99 11.91
C PRO A 36 4.11 -3.46 12.03
N ALA A 37 5.28 -2.90 12.39
CA ALA A 37 5.47 -1.46 12.48
C ALA A 37 5.50 -0.82 11.08
N LYS A 38 6.17 -1.46 10.11
CA LYS A 38 6.20 -1.00 8.72
C LYS A 38 4.82 -1.09 8.06
N LYS A 39 4.07 -2.15 8.38
CA LYS A 39 2.69 -2.29 7.91
C LYS A 39 1.78 -1.18 8.44
N GLU A 40 1.87 -0.83 9.73
CA GLU A 40 1.12 0.29 10.30
C GLU A 40 1.47 1.62 9.59
N ILE A 41 2.75 1.87 9.32
CA ILE A 41 3.20 3.03 8.54
C ILE A 41 2.59 3.01 7.13
N ALA A 42 2.59 1.87 6.45
CA ALA A 42 2.00 1.74 5.12
C ALA A 42 0.50 2.05 5.11
N MET A 43 -0.25 1.59 6.14
CA MET A 43 -1.67 1.91 6.28
C MET A 43 -1.90 3.42 6.45
N GLN A 44 -1.07 4.09 7.27
CA GLN A 44 -1.15 5.54 7.47
C GLN A 44 -0.80 6.32 6.20
N LEU A 45 0.22 5.88 5.47
CA LEU A 45 0.63 6.51 4.21
C LEU A 45 -0.47 6.40 3.14
N VAL A 46 -1.07 5.22 2.94
CA VAL A 46 -2.21 5.05 2.03
C VAL A 46 -3.39 5.91 2.47
N SER A 47 -3.73 5.87 3.76
CA SER A 47 -4.87 6.64 4.29
C SER A 47 -4.68 8.16 4.16
N SER A 48 -3.45 8.67 4.23
CA SER A 48 -3.18 10.09 3.94
C SER A 48 -3.52 10.49 2.51
N ALA A 49 -3.41 9.55 1.56
CA ALA A 49 -3.73 9.77 0.15
C ALA A 49 -5.20 9.47 -0.19
N GLU A 50 -5.81 8.47 0.44
CA GLU A 50 -7.19 8.08 0.15
C GLU A 50 -8.22 8.87 0.99
N ASN A 51 -7.85 9.24 2.23
CA ASN A 51 -8.78 9.76 3.23
C ASN A 51 -8.33 11.08 3.86
N SER A 52 -7.25 11.68 3.41
CA SER A 52 -6.64 12.89 4.00
C SER A 52 -6.46 12.77 5.53
N SER A 53 -6.12 11.58 6.04
CA SER A 53 -6.02 11.28 7.47
C SER A 53 -5.02 10.16 7.74
N LEU A 54 -4.30 10.25 8.88
CA LEU A 54 -3.48 9.13 9.38
C LEU A 54 -4.30 8.10 10.16
N ASN A 55 -5.54 8.44 10.55
CA ASN A 55 -6.43 7.54 11.30
C ASN A 55 -7.18 6.58 10.36
N TRP A 56 -6.43 5.69 9.70
CA TRP A 56 -7.01 4.71 8.78
C TRP A 56 -8.06 3.79 9.45
N LYS A 57 -7.99 3.61 10.79
CA LYS A 57 -8.93 2.77 11.55
C LYS A 57 -10.33 3.38 11.65
N ALA A 58 -10.48 4.69 11.44
CA ALA A 58 -11.79 5.32 11.34
C ALA A 58 -12.56 4.84 10.10
N GLN A 59 -11.87 4.35 9.07
CA GLN A 59 -12.48 3.90 7.83
C GLN A 59 -13.24 2.57 7.92
N TYR A 60 -13.11 1.82 9.02
CA TYR A 60 -13.90 0.57 9.18
C TYR A 60 -15.42 0.79 9.06
N GLU A 61 -15.91 1.94 9.53
CA GLU A 61 -17.34 2.27 9.51
C GLU A 61 -17.79 3.07 8.29
N TYR A 62 -16.83 3.57 7.48
CA TYR A 62 -17.14 4.35 6.28
C TYR A 62 -17.99 3.54 5.30
N ILE A 63 -19.07 4.14 4.81
CA ILE A 63 -19.89 3.65 3.70
C ILE A 63 -20.67 4.80 3.08
N GLU A 64 -20.54 4.96 1.76
CA GLU A 64 -21.19 6.01 0.99
C GLU A 64 -21.36 5.55 -0.46
N ASP A 65 -22.38 6.04 -1.18
CA ASP A 65 -22.38 6.03 -2.63
C ASP A 65 -21.74 7.34 -3.11
N ILE A 66 -20.61 7.24 -3.81
CA ILE A 66 -19.86 8.39 -4.33
C ILE A 66 -20.21 8.70 -5.79
N ASP A 67 -21.31 8.13 -6.29
CA ASP A 67 -21.84 8.34 -7.65
C ASP A 67 -20.86 7.99 -8.79
N ASP A 68 -19.98 7.01 -8.56
CA ASP A 68 -18.97 6.56 -9.54
C ASP A 68 -19.42 5.32 -10.36
N GLY A 69 -20.68 4.91 -10.24
CA GLY A 69 -21.27 3.78 -10.95
C GLY A 69 -20.93 2.40 -10.37
N ARG A 70 -20.33 2.33 -9.16
CA ARG A 70 -19.98 1.09 -8.46
C ARG A 70 -20.87 0.80 -7.24
N GLY A 71 -21.94 1.60 -7.04
CA GLY A 71 -22.82 1.52 -5.89
C GLY A 71 -22.14 1.97 -4.59
N TYR A 72 -22.42 1.33 -3.46
CA TYR A 72 -21.76 1.67 -2.20
C TYR A 72 -20.27 1.40 -2.24
N THR A 73 -19.50 2.38 -1.77
CA THR A 73 -18.06 2.28 -1.46
C THR A 73 -17.88 2.30 0.05
N ALA A 74 -17.17 1.33 0.63
CA ALA A 74 -17.16 1.14 2.08
C ALA A 74 -15.83 0.58 2.62
N GLY A 75 -15.59 0.82 3.92
CA GLY A 75 -14.49 0.21 4.67
C GLY A 75 -13.10 0.77 4.36
N VAL A 76 -12.09 0.10 4.93
CA VAL A 76 -10.68 0.56 5.01
C VAL A 76 -9.96 0.70 3.67
N ILE A 77 -10.52 0.18 2.58
CA ILE A 77 -9.90 0.20 1.25
C ILE A 77 -10.90 0.59 0.15
N GLY A 78 -12.13 0.99 0.51
CA GLY A 78 -13.15 1.32 -0.47
C GLY A 78 -13.73 0.10 -1.19
N PHE A 79 -14.14 -0.92 -0.46
CA PHE A 79 -14.87 -2.08 -1.02
C PHE A 79 -16.15 -1.61 -1.69
N CYS A 80 -16.43 -2.09 -2.91
CA CYS A 80 -17.60 -1.66 -3.67
C CYS A 80 -18.67 -2.75 -3.77
N SER A 81 -19.97 -2.35 -3.68
CA SER A 81 -21.06 -3.31 -3.80
C SER A 81 -21.24 -3.81 -5.24
N GLY A 82 -20.96 -2.95 -6.23
CA GLY A 82 -21.09 -3.28 -7.64
C GLY A 82 -19.94 -4.09 -8.21
N THR A 83 -18.77 -4.15 -7.54
CA THR A 83 -17.62 -4.94 -8.01
C THR A 83 -17.50 -6.30 -7.34
N GLY A 84 -18.38 -6.61 -6.37
CA GLY A 84 -18.38 -7.86 -5.63
C GLY A 84 -17.53 -7.84 -4.34
N ASP A 85 -16.73 -6.81 -4.11
CA ASP A 85 -15.82 -6.74 -2.95
C ASP A 85 -16.58 -6.76 -1.62
N ILE A 86 -17.71 -6.01 -1.51
CA ILE A 86 -18.57 -6.04 -0.32
C ILE A 86 -19.22 -7.43 -0.17
N LEU A 87 -19.60 -8.09 -1.24
CA LEU A 87 -20.15 -9.44 -1.17
C LEU A 87 -19.13 -10.42 -0.58
N ASP A 88 -17.93 -10.46 -1.12
CA ASP A 88 -16.83 -11.34 -0.64
C ASP A 88 -16.52 -11.08 0.84
N LEU A 89 -16.44 -9.79 1.23
CA LEU A 89 -16.21 -9.39 2.62
C LEU A 89 -17.32 -9.85 3.56
N VAL A 90 -18.60 -9.66 3.18
CA VAL A 90 -19.74 -10.06 4.03
C VAL A 90 -19.87 -11.59 4.08
N GLU A 91 -19.52 -12.31 3.01
CA GLU A 91 -19.40 -13.76 3.04
C GLU A 91 -18.32 -14.23 4.02
N LEU A 92 -17.13 -13.65 3.95
CA LEU A 92 -16.03 -13.94 4.90
C LEU A 92 -16.44 -13.66 6.35
N TYR A 93 -17.05 -12.50 6.59
CA TYR A 93 -17.54 -12.15 7.92
C TYR A 93 -18.62 -13.12 8.41
N SER A 94 -19.54 -13.55 7.53
CA SER A 94 -20.62 -14.47 7.88
C SER A 94 -20.13 -15.91 8.14
N GLN A 95 -19.05 -16.33 7.49
CA GLN A 95 -18.36 -17.58 7.82
C GLN A 95 -17.74 -17.56 9.22
N ARG A 96 -17.17 -16.42 9.63
CA ARG A 96 -16.55 -16.25 10.96
C ARG A 96 -17.55 -16.03 12.08
N LYS A 97 -18.61 -15.32 11.78
CA LYS A 97 -19.69 -14.97 12.72
C LYS A 97 -21.06 -15.20 12.09
N PRO A 98 -21.57 -16.44 12.11
CA PRO A 98 -22.93 -16.72 11.63
C PRO A 98 -23.99 -15.87 12.33
N GLY A 99 -24.98 -15.38 11.57
CA GLY A 99 -26.04 -14.55 12.10
C GLY A 99 -25.63 -13.11 12.44
N ASN A 100 -24.49 -12.62 11.94
CA ASN A 100 -24.11 -11.22 12.06
C ASN A 100 -25.12 -10.29 11.34
N VAL A 101 -25.07 -8.99 11.69
CA VAL A 101 -26.05 -8.01 11.22
C VAL A 101 -26.08 -7.81 9.70
N LEU A 102 -24.98 -8.12 8.99
CA LEU A 102 -24.87 -7.98 7.54
C LEU A 102 -25.26 -9.25 6.77
N ALA A 103 -25.33 -10.42 7.41
CA ALA A 103 -25.60 -11.69 6.74
C ALA A 103 -26.95 -11.70 5.96
N LYS A 104 -27.95 -10.95 6.44
CA LYS A 104 -29.26 -10.81 5.78
C LYS A 104 -29.20 -10.13 4.41
N TYR A 105 -28.13 -9.39 4.12
CA TYR A 105 -27.94 -8.68 2.84
C TYR A 105 -27.26 -9.52 1.77
N LEU A 106 -26.75 -10.70 2.07
CA LEU A 106 -26.05 -11.55 1.10
C LEU A 106 -26.88 -11.82 -0.18
N PRO A 107 -28.22 -12.10 -0.11
CA PRO A 107 -29.00 -12.27 -1.32
C PRO A 107 -29.08 -11.00 -2.19
N ALA A 108 -29.20 -9.82 -1.54
CA ALA A 108 -29.22 -8.53 -2.24
C ALA A 108 -27.86 -8.20 -2.85
N LEU A 109 -26.77 -8.39 -2.10
CA LEU A 109 -25.39 -8.15 -2.58
C LEU A 109 -25.06 -9.00 -3.81
N ARG A 110 -25.47 -10.28 -3.84
CA ARG A 110 -25.32 -11.12 -5.04
C ARG A 110 -26.10 -10.61 -6.23
N LYS A 111 -27.28 -10.01 -6.00
CA LYS A 111 -28.14 -9.49 -7.07
C LYS A 111 -27.62 -8.18 -7.65
N VAL A 112 -27.06 -7.29 -6.83
CA VAL A 112 -26.54 -5.98 -7.27
C VAL A 112 -25.11 -6.04 -7.80
N ASN A 113 -24.39 -7.14 -7.61
CA ASN A 113 -23.05 -7.32 -8.16
C ASN A 113 -23.05 -7.11 -9.68
N GLY A 114 -22.13 -6.29 -10.18
CA GLY A 114 -22.05 -5.87 -11.58
C GLY A 114 -22.93 -4.64 -11.91
N THR A 115 -23.54 -3.99 -10.90
CA THR A 115 -24.40 -2.80 -11.06
C THR A 115 -24.13 -1.76 -9.98
N ASP A 116 -24.63 -0.55 -10.14
CA ASP A 116 -24.63 0.53 -9.13
C ASP A 116 -25.88 0.49 -8.21
N SER A 117 -26.73 -0.51 -8.36
CA SER A 117 -28.05 -0.59 -7.70
C SER A 117 -27.93 -0.82 -6.19
N HIS A 118 -28.77 -0.15 -5.41
CA HIS A 118 -28.96 -0.38 -3.97
C HIS A 118 -30.16 -1.29 -3.65
N SER A 119 -30.73 -1.98 -4.66
CA SER A 119 -31.94 -2.79 -4.49
C SER A 119 -31.78 -3.88 -3.42
N GLY A 120 -32.57 -3.77 -2.35
CA GLY A 120 -32.54 -4.68 -1.21
C GLY A 120 -31.43 -4.40 -0.18
N LEU A 121 -30.63 -3.38 -0.39
CA LEU A 121 -29.66 -2.84 0.58
C LEU A 121 -30.32 -1.73 1.42
N ASP A 122 -30.96 -0.78 0.75
CA ASP A 122 -31.66 0.32 1.41
C ASP A 122 -32.91 -0.13 2.18
N PRO A 123 -33.30 0.64 3.21
CA PRO A 123 -32.68 1.86 3.75
C PRO A 123 -31.71 1.61 4.92
N ASN A 124 -31.35 0.39 5.24
CA ASN A 124 -30.71 0.06 6.51
C ASN A 124 -29.26 -0.42 6.38
N PHE A 125 -28.77 -0.66 5.18
CA PHE A 125 -27.44 -1.29 4.98
C PHE A 125 -26.30 -0.43 5.55
N GLN A 126 -26.31 0.89 5.32
CA GLN A 126 -25.29 1.80 5.86
C GLN A 126 -25.27 1.79 7.39
N ARG A 127 -26.44 1.86 8.06
CA ARG A 127 -26.52 1.78 9.53
C ARG A 127 -26.01 0.43 10.05
N ASP A 128 -26.36 -0.65 9.38
CA ASP A 128 -26.00 -1.99 9.82
C ASP A 128 -24.51 -2.27 9.54
N TRP A 129 -23.91 -1.62 8.51
CA TRP A 129 -22.48 -1.58 8.29
C TRP A 129 -21.75 -0.89 9.45
N ALA A 130 -22.17 0.32 9.84
CA ALA A 130 -21.61 1.03 10.98
C ALA A 130 -21.74 0.22 12.29
N THR A 131 -22.84 -0.51 12.45
CA THR A 131 -23.02 -1.45 13.58
C THR A 131 -21.99 -2.59 13.53
N ALA A 132 -21.80 -3.20 12.35
CA ALA A 132 -20.79 -4.25 12.15
C ALA A 132 -19.38 -3.75 12.38
N ALA A 133 -19.08 -2.49 12.04
CA ALA A 133 -17.76 -1.88 12.25
C ALA A 133 -17.32 -1.79 13.72
N SER A 134 -18.22 -1.94 14.68
CA SER A 134 -17.86 -2.09 16.09
C SER A 134 -17.38 -3.51 16.46
N ASP A 135 -17.66 -4.51 15.61
CA ASP A 135 -17.32 -5.91 15.82
C ASP A 135 -15.87 -6.21 15.38
N SER A 136 -15.07 -6.77 16.29
CA SER A 136 -13.68 -7.14 16.00
C SER A 136 -13.55 -8.18 14.88
N ALA A 137 -14.51 -9.10 14.74
CA ALA A 137 -14.51 -10.10 13.67
C ALA A 137 -14.74 -9.45 12.29
N PHE A 138 -15.55 -8.38 12.21
CA PHE A 138 -15.74 -7.63 10.97
C PHE A 138 -14.52 -6.79 10.60
N LYS A 139 -13.90 -6.11 11.59
CA LYS A 139 -12.64 -5.40 11.38
C LYS A 139 -11.54 -6.33 10.88
N GLN A 140 -11.46 -7.52 11.47
CA GLN A 140 -10.48 -8.52 11.04
C GLN A 140 -10.79 -9.03 9.62
N ALA A 141 -12.07 -9.21 9.26
CA ALA A 141 -12.45 -9.60 7.91
C ALA A 141 -12.05 -8.52 6.88
N GLN A 142 -12.27 -7.23 7.17
CA GLN A 142 -11.81 -6.14 6.32
C GLN A 142 -10.29 -6.12 6.14
N ASN A 143 -9.54 -6.32 7.23
CA ASN A 143 -8.07 -6.40 7.16
C ASN A 143 -7.58 -7.55 6.31
N ASP A 144 -8.15 -8.74 6.50
CA ASP A 144 -7.72 -9.94 5.78
C ASP A 144 -8.06 -9.84 4.29
N GLU A 145 -9.21 -9.26 3.94
CA GLU A 145 -9.60 -9.06 2.55
C GLU A 145 -8.69 -8.02 1.87
N ARG A 146 -8.41 -6.88 2.53
CA ARG A 146 -7.40 -5.93 2.07
C ARG A 146 -6.05 -6.60 1.86
N ASP A 147 -5.62 -7.41 2.83
CA ASP A 147 -4.32 -8.07 2.76
C ASP A 147 -4.28 -9.08 1.62
N ARG A 148 -5.33 -9.86 1.43
CA ARG A 148 -5.45 -10.85 0.36
C ARG A 148 -5.37 -10.22 -1.03
N VAL A 149 -6.09 -9.12 -1.23
CA VAL A 149 -6.27 -8.52 -2.57
C VAL A 149 -5.13 -7.56 -2.92
N TYR A 150 -4.65 -6.79 -1.96
CA TYR A 150 -3.74 -5.67 -2.23
C TYR A 150 -2.37 -5.81 -1.58
N PHE A 151 -2.32 -6.08 -0.27
CA PHE A 151 -1.08 -6.04 0.50
C PHE A 151 -0.15 -7.22 0.23
N ASN A 152 -0.66 -8.44 0.33
CA ASN A 152 0.15 -9.66 0.15
C ASN A 152 0.71 -9.80 -1.27
N PRO A 153 -0.05 -9.51 -2.36
CA PRO A 153 0.50 -9.47 -3.71
C PRO A 153 1.64 -8.47 -3.86
N ALA A 154 1.49 -7.25 -3.31
CA ALA A 154 2.52 -6.23 -3.37
C ALA A 154 3.80 -6.64 -2.66
N VAL A 155 3.68 -7.14 -1.41
CA VAL A 155 4.83 -7.60 -0.61
C VAL A 155 5.48 -8.82 -1.27
N GLY A 156 4.69 -9.78 -1.75
CA GLY A 156 5.21 -10.96 -2.44
C GLY A 156 6.01 -10.61 -3.70
N GLN A 157 5.46 -9.73 -4.55
CA GLN A 157 6.16 -9.26 -5.75
C GLN A 157 7.40 -8.42 -5.39
N GLY A 158 7.30 -7.56 -4.36
CA GLY A 158 8.43 -6.75 -3.91
C GLY A 158 9.60 -7.60 -3.39
N LYS A 159 9.31 -8.67 -2.64
CA LYS A 159 10.32 -9.65 -2.22
C LYS A 159 10.92 -10.40 -3.40
N ALA A 160 10.11 -10.79 -4.38
CA ALA A 160 10.59 -11.44 -5.61
C ALA A 160 11.51 -10.52 -6.42
N ASP A 161 11.27 -9.22 -6.42
CA ASP A 161 12.12 -8.22 -7.07
C ASP A 161 13.35 -7.82 -6.21
N GLY A 162 13.40 -8.23 -4.95
CA GLY A 162 14.49 -7.93 -4.02
C GLY A 162 14.48 -6.49 -3.51
N ILE A 163 13.31 -5.81 -3.50
CA ILE A 163 13.16 -4.44 -3.01
C ILE A 163 12.75 -4.39 -1.55
N GLY A 164 13.21 -3.36 -0.82
CA GLY A 164 12.94 -3.13 0.59
C GLY A 164 11.56 -2.57 0.88
N ALA A 165 11.34 -2.13 2.13
CA ALA A 165 10.03 -1.69 2.62
C ALA A 165 9.43 -0.53 1.80
N LEU A 166 10.22 0.47 1.41
CA LEU A 166 9.75 1.57 0.57
C LEU A 166 9.26 1.08 -0.80
N GLY A 167 10.00 0.18 -1.43
CA GLY A 167 9.63 -0.39 -2.74
C GLY A 167 8.39 -1.24 -2.65
N GLN A 168 8.27 -2.09 -1.62
CA GLN A 168 7.07 -2.87 -1.34
C GLN A 168 5.86 -1.98 -1.04
N PHE A 169 6.06 -0.86 -0.33
CA PHE A 169 5.03 0.15 -0.13
C PHE A 169 4.60 0.81 -1.45
N ALA A 170 5.55 1.18 -2.30
CA ALA A 170 5.22 1.76 -3.61
C ALA A 170 4.39 0.79 -4.48
N TYR A 171 4.65 -0.52 -4.38
CA TYR A 171 3.85 -1.56 -5.02
C TYR A 171 2.45 -1.66 -4.41
N TYR A 172 2.35 -1.70 -3.08
CA TYR A 172 1.08 -1.75 -2.38
C TYR A 172 0.18 -0.56 -2.73
N ASP A 173 0.72 0.65 -2.67
CA ASP A 173 0.01 1.88 -3.00
C ASP A 173 -0.38 1.94 -4.50
N ALA A 174 0.43 1.35 -5.39
CA ALA A 174 0.08 1.23 -6.79
C ALA A 174 -1.05 0.20 -7.02
N ILE A 175 -1.04 -0.93 -6.33
CA ILE A 175 -2.12 -1.93 -6.43
C ILE A 175 -3.43 -1.37 -5.87
N VAL A 176 -3.39 -0.61 -4.77
CA VAL A 176 -4.59 0.05 -4.22
C VAL A 176 -5.22 0.98 -5.25
N MET A 177 -4.43 1.80 -5.92
CA MET A 177 -4.93 2.81 -6.86
C MET A 177 -5.29 2.25 -8.23
N HIS A 178 -4.48 1.34 -8.77
CA HIS A 178 -4.53 0.90 -10.16
C HIS A 178 -4.98 -0.56 -10.36
N GLY A 179 -5.22 -1.28 -9.25
CA GLY A 179 -5.50 -2.72 -9.31
C GLY A 179 -4.27 -3.58 -9.61
N ASN A 180 -4.36 -4.88 -9.31
CA ASN A 180 -3.27 -5.87 -9.44
C ASN A 180 -3.25 -6.57 -10.82
N GLY A 181 -3.87 -5.99 -11.84
CA GLY A 181 -3.98 -6.62 -13.16
C GLY A 181 -2.80 -6.32 -14.09
N ASP A 182 -2.72 -7.10 -15.18
CA ASP A 182 -1.82 -6.88 -16.33
C ASP A 182 -2.57 -6.41 -17.57
N GLY A 183 -3.90 -6.19 -17.46
CA GLY A 183 -4.82 -6.14 -18.59
C GLY A 183 -4.83 -4.82 -19.36
N ASP A 184 -4.43 -3.71 -18.72
CA ASP A 184 -4.43 -2.37 -19.34
C ASP A 184 -3.09 -1.67 -19.12
N GLY A 185 -2.92 -0.52 -19.74
CA GLY A 185 -1.68 0.26 -19.66
C GLY A 185 -1.43 0.94 -18.33
N THR A 186 -2.41 0.95 -17.40
CA THR A 186 -2.37 1.68 -16.12
C THR A 186 -2.37 0.77 -14.90
N SER A 187 -2.69 -0.52 -15.04
CA SER A 187 -2.62 -1.49 -13.95
C SER A 187 -1.21 -1.67 -13.37
N PHE A 188 -1.10 -2.17 -12.14
CA PHE A 188 0.18 -2.43 -11.46
C PHE A 188 1.14 -3.27 -12.31
N GLY A 189 0.67 -4.37 -12.91
CA GLY A 189 1.51 -5.21 -13.76
C GLY A 189 2.03 -4.47 -14.99
N SER A 190 1.21 -3.62 -15.62
CA SER A 190 1.61 -2.77 -16.76
C SER A 190 2.62 -1.70 -16.34
N ILE A 191 2.42 -1.05 -15.17
CA ILE A 191 3.36 -0.09 -14.59
C ILE A 191 4.71 -0.76 -14.32
N ARG A 192 4.70 -1.93 -13.65
CA ARG A 192 5.91 -2.71 -13.36
C ARG A 192 6.62 -3.14 -14.65
N LYS A 193 5.91 -3.61 -15.66
CA LYS A 193 6.48 -3.97 -16.96
C LYS A 193 7.18 -2.78 -17.63
N ARG A 194 6.59 -1.59 -17.57
CA ARG A 194 7.21 -0.36 -18.07
C ARG A 194 8.48 0.01 -17.30
N ALA A 195 8.50 -0.18 -15.98
CA ALA A 195 9.69 0.04 -15.15
C ALA A 195 10.82 -0.94 -15.50
N LEU A 196 10.49 -2.24 -15.65
CA LEU A 196 11.44 -3.29 -16.02
C LEU A 196 12.10 -3.05 -17.40
N ALA A 197 11.40 -2.39 -18.32
CA ALA A 197 11.96 -1.99 -19.61
C ALA A 197 13.02 -0.86 -19.48
N LYS A 198 13.09 -0.17 -18.34
CA LYS A 198 14.02 0.94 -18.07
C LYS A 198 15.15 0.57 -17.12
N ALA A 199 14.86 -0.25 -16.11
CA ALA A 199 15.83 -0.63 -15.08
C ALA A 199 15.56 -2.05 -14.56
N LYS A 200 16.62 -2.76 -14.19
CA LYS A 200 16.52 -4.08 -13.57
C LYS A 200 16.33 -3.92 -12.04
N PRO A 201 15.48 -4.74 -11.42
CA PRO A 201 15.37 -4.81 -9.97
C PRO A 201 16.60 -5.49 -9.35
N PRO A 202 16.80 -5.40 -8.01
CA PRO A 202 17.92 -6.04 -7.32
C PRO A 202 18.02 -7.55 -7.58
N SER A 203 16.89 -8.27 -7.61
CA SER A 203 16.86 -9.71 -7.93
C SER A 203 17.45 -10.08 -9.30
N GLN A 204 17.57 -9.10 -10.20
CA GLN A 204 18.19 -9.25 -11.53
C GLN A 204 19.54 -8.53 -11.63
N GLY A 205 20.17 -8.21 -10.50
CA GLY A 205 21.45 -7.52 -10.40
C GLY A 205 21.40 -6.01 -10.63
N GLY A 206 20.19 -5.40 -10.58
CA GLY A 206 20.01 -3.96 -10.67
C GLY A 206 20.21 -3.24 -9.34
N ASN A 207 20.25 -1.91 -9.39
CA ASN A 207 20.26 -1.06 -8.21
C ASN A 207 18.84 -0.68 -7.81
N GLU A 208 18.50 -0.83 -6.52
CA GLU A 208 17.14 -0.60 -6.01
C GLU A 208 16.66 0.84 -6.24
N VAL A 209 17.48 1.84 -5.94
CA VAL A 209 17.12 3.26 -6.13
C VAL A 209 16.85 3.58 -7.60
N THR A 210 17.68 3.05 -8.49
CA THR A 210 17.49 3.21 -9.95
C THR A 210 16.21 2.56 -10.42
N TYR A 211 15.93 1.34 -9.94
CA TYR A 211 14.70 0.63 -10.28
C TYR A 211 13.44 1.33 -9.74
N LEU A 212 13.48 1.77 -8.46
CA LEU A 212 12.35 2.49 -7.87
C LEU A 212 12.07 3.83 -8.56
N ASN A 213 13.10 4.57 -8.99
CA ASN A 213 12.87 5.77 -9.82
C ASN A 213 12.14 5.42 -11.13
N ALA A 214 12.55 4.35 -11.83
CA ALA A 214 11.88 3.91 -13.06
C ALA A 214 10.44 3.45 -12.80
N PHE A 215 10.17 2.80 -11.65
CA PHE A 215 8.83 2.40 -11.25
C PHE A 215 7.94 3.62 -10.95
N LEU A 216 8.44 4.59 -10.18
CA LEU A 216 7.70 5.81 -9.86
C LEU A 216 7.45 6.68 -11.11
N ASP A 217 8.38 6.72 -12.06
CA ASP A 217 8.18 7.39 -13.35
C ASP A 217 7.07 6.71 -14.17
N ALA A 218 7.09 5.38 -14.22
CA ALA A 218 6.05 4.60 -14.90
C ALA A 218 4.67 4.79 -14.25
N ARG A 219 4.63 4.91 -12.92
CA ARG A 219 3.41 5.15 -12.16
C ARG A 219 2.85 6.54 -12.39
N VAL A 220 3.69 7.59 -12.33
CA VAL A 220 3.27 8.97 -12.65
C VAL A 220 2.70 9.03 -14.07
N TRP A 221 3.34 8.35 -15.04
CA TRP A 221 2.79 8.26 -16.39
C TRP A 221 1.40 7.62 -16.39
N ALA A 222 1.18 6.51 -15.66
CA ALA A 222 -0.13 5.86 -15.59
C ALA A 222 -1.20 6.77 -14.96
N MET A 223 -0.86 7.45 -13.86
CA MET A 223 -1.74 8.43 -13.21
C MET A 223 -2.18 9.55 -14.18
N GLN A 224 -1.28 10.04 -15.01
CA GLN A 224 -1.57 11.07 -15.99
C GLN A 224 -2.45 10.61 -17.17
N GLN A 225 -2.65 9.29 -17.36
CA GLN A 225 -3.60 8.77 -18.36
C GLN A 225 -5.06 8.78 -17.84
N GLU A 226 -5.26 8.97 -16.54
CA GLU A 226 -6.56 8.89 -15.87
C GLU A 226 -6.89 10.26 -15.25
N GLU A 227 -7.95 10.92 -15.71
CA GLU A 227 -8.34 12.25 -15.23
C GLU A 227 -8.57 12.27 -13.71
N ALA A 228 -9.22 11.24 -13.19
CA ALA A 228 -9.50 11.09 -11.76
C ALA A 228 -8.24 10.91 -10.89
N HIS A 229 -7.12 10.50 -11.46
CA HIS A 229 -5.86 10.19 -10.77
C HIS A 229 -4.71 11.14 -11.15
N SER A 230 -5.01 12.29 -11.78
CA SER A 230 -3.99 13.19 -12.33
C SER A 230 -3.11 13.89 -11.29
N ASP A 231 -3.53 13.98 -10.02
CA ASP A 231 -2.68 14.48 -8.93
C ASP A 231 -1.61 13.44 -8.55
N THR A 232 -0.35 13.79 -8.79
CA THR A 232 0.80 12.90 -8.55
C THR A 232 1.45 13.09 -7.18
N SER A 233 0.88 13.89 -6.28
CA SER A 233 1.50 14.26 -5.00
C SER A 233 1.83 13.04 -4.11
N ARG A 234 0.99 11.98 -4.13
CA ARG A 234 1.28 10.72 -3.41
C ARG A 234 2.57 10.02 -3.85
N VAL A 235 3.05 10.32 -5.08
CA VAL A 235 4.35 9.89 -5.59
C VAL A 235 5.39 10.98 -5.38
N ASP A 236 5.18 12.17 -5.92
CA ASP A 236 6.21 13.20 -6.08
C ASP A 236 6.60 13.87 -4.76
N THR A 237 5.62 14.11 -3.86
CA THR A 237 5.84 14.77 -2.57
C THR A 237 5.76 13.82 -1.36
N ALA A 238 5.60 12.49 -1.61
CA ALA A 238 5.67 11.45 -0.60
C ALA A 238 6.75 10.41 -0.95
N GLN A 239 6.49 9.42 -1.80
CA GLN A 239 7.39 8.30 -2.07
C GLN A 239 8.77 8.73 -2.58
N ARG A 240 8.82 9.70 -3.50
CA ARG A 240 10.09 10.24 -3.99
C ARG A 240 10.87 11.01 -2.92
N VAL A 241 10.20 11.60 -1.92
CA VAL A 241 10.87 12.27 -0.81
C VAL A 241 11.64 11.26 0.02
N PHE A 242 11.03 10.11 0.34
CA PHE A 242 11.71 9.04 1.07
C PHE A 242 12.86 8.44 0.26
N LEU A 243 12.63 8.19 -1.03
CA LEU A 243 13.65 7.65 -1.93
C LEU A 243 14.86 8.58 -2.06
N LYS A 244 14.64 9.89 -2.21
CA LYS A 244 15.70 10.92 -2.28
C LYS A 244 16.49 11.04 -0.96
N LYS A 245 15.84 10.80 0.19
CA LYS A 245 16.52 10.74 1.50
C LYS A 245 17.27 9.42 1.72
N GLY A 246 17.19 8.45 0.79
CA GLY A 246 17.78 7.12 0.93
C GLY A 246 17.09 6.26 1.98
N ASN A 247 15.86 6.62 2.40
CA ASN A 247 15.11 5.90 3.41
C ASN A 247 14.32 4.73 2.77
N LEU A 248 15.04 3.68 2.39
CA LEU A 248 14.47 2.50 1.75
C LEU A 248 13.69 1.61 2.72
N ASN A 249 13.88 1.79 4.02
CA ASN A 249 13.22 1.03 5.08
C ASN A 249 11.96 1.68 5.63
N LEU A 250 11.59 2.89 5.18
CA LEU A 250 10.51 3.67 5.80
C LEU A 250 10.71 3.86 7.31
N ASP A 251 11.93 4.19 7.72
CA ASP A 251 12.24 4.46 9.13
C ASP A 251 11.77 5.86 9.52
N PRO A 252 11.05 6.03 10.63
CA PRO A 252 10.71 7.34 11.15
C PRO A 252 11.97 8.15 11.56
N PRO A 253 11.92 9.50 11.55
CA PRO A 253 10.75 10.32 11.23
C PRO A 253 10.48 10.40 9.72
N LEU A 254 9.19 10.37 9.37
CA LEU A 254 8.71 10.52 8.00
C LEU A 254 7.91 11.81 7.86
N ASP A 255 8.31 12.67 6.92
CA ASP A 255 7.61 13.91 6.58
C ASP A 255 7.28 13.89 5.09
N TRP A 256 6.02 14.11 4.74
CA TRP A 256 5.55 14.14 3.35
C TRP A 256 4.34 15.06 3.17
N LYS A 257 3.93 15.23 1.90
CA LYS A 257 2.71 15.96 1.55
C LYS A 257 1.89 15.17 0.54
N VAL A 258 0.57 15.27 0.66
CA VAL A 258 -0.40 14.79 -0.33
C VAL A 258 -1.52 15.83 -0.44
N TYR A 259 -1.93 16.20 -1.65
CA TYR A 259 -2.96 17.22 -1.93
C TYR A 259 -2.72 18.55 -1.20
N SER A 260 -1.47 18.94 -1.00
CA SER A 260 -1.04 20.12 -0.21
C SER A 260 -1.09 19.95 1.31
N ASP A 261 -1.69 18.92 1.87
CA ASP A 261 -1.67 18.61 3.30
C ASP A 261 -0.32 18.03 3.71
N SER A 262 0.16 18.41 4.88
CA SER A 262 1.44 17.95 5.43
C SER A 262 1.19 16.90 6.50
N TYR A 263 1.97 15.82 6.46
CA TYR A 263 1.88 14.69 7.38
C TYR A 263 3.23 14.40 8.02
N HIS A 264 3.20 13.83 9.23
CA HIS A 264 4.37 13.44 10.00
C HIS A 264 4.13 12.13 10.75
N ILE A 265 5.10 11.23 10.74
CA ILE A 265 5.21 10.05 11.62
C ILE A 265 6.57 10.14 12.30
N GLY A 266 6.58 10.21 13.65
CA GLY A 266 7.78 10.30 14.50
C GLY A 266 8.10 9.04 15.26
#